data_4dbd77a46fa4c081613898a2b44b6541
#
_entry.id   4dbd77a46fa4c081613898a2b44b6541
#
_cell.length_a   1.000
_cell.length_b   1.000
_cell.length_c   1.000
_cell.angle_alpha   90.00
_cell.angle_beta   90.00
_cell.angle_gamma   90.00
#
_symmetry.space_group_name_H-M   'P 1'
#
loop_
_entity.id
_entity.type
_entity.pdbx_description
1 polymer ?
#
loop_
_entity_poly.entity_id
_entity_poly.type
_entity_poly.pdbx_seq_one_letter_code
_entity_poly.pdbx_strand_id
1 'polypeptide(L)'
;MPLYRQESEWKRLGMELSRTTMANWIIIAAKEYFIPLVNRMHELMMKESHIHCDETPVQVLNEPGKKVTSKSYMWVYSSIKESKRSVKIFDYRPDRKATNPQEFLKGFGGTIITDGYYGYNHIDGVTNAYCWAHARRKFYDALPVDMKDASDTFANTAVEKIARLFAIEKQIETLSPDKKVKVRQEKSKPLVDDFFSW
;
A
#
# COMPACT_ATOMS: atom_id res chain seq x y z
N MET A 1 -3.58 -19.35 -15.47
CA MET A 1 -2.96 -20.08 -16.62
C MET A 1 -2.91 -19.14 -17.83
N PRO A 2 -1.77 -18.98 -18.53
CA PRO A 2 -1.66 -18.11 -19.73
C PRO A 2 -2.64 -18.53 -20.85
N LEU A 3 -3.13 -17.56 -21.62
CA LEU A 3 -4.13 -17.81 -22.65
C LEU A 3 -3.69 -18.83 -23.72
N TYR A 4 -2.40 -18.83 -24.10
CA TYR A 4 -1.90 -19.81 -25.07
C TYR A 4 -1.97 -21.26 -24.57
N ARG A 5 -1.80 -21.49 -23.26
CA ARG A 5 -1.99 -22.83 -22.66
C ARG A 5 -3.45 -23.21 -22.58
N GLN A 6 -4.32 -22.24 -22.32
CA GLN A 6 -5.77 -22.47 -22.36
C GLN A 6 -6.23 -22.85 -23.77
N GLU A 7 -5.77 -22.12 -24.80
CA GLU A 7 -6.06 -22.43 -26.20
C GLU A 7 -5.65 -23.87 -26.56
N SER A 8 -4.43 -24.29 -26.15
CA SER A 8 -3.96 -25.65 -26.38
C SER A 8 -4.81 -26.70 -25.67
N GLU A 9 -5.25 -26.42 -24.44
CA GLU A 9 -6.10 -27.33 -23.67
C GLU A 9 -7.52 -27.44 -24.26
N TRP A 10 -8.12 -26.32 -24.65
CA TRP A 10 -9.42 -26.33 -25.33
C TRP A 10 -9.36 -27.13 -26.62
N LYS A 11 -8.29 -26.95 -27.41
CA LYS A 11 -8.10 -27.74 -28.65
C LYS A 11 -7.97 -29.24 -28.36
N ARG A 12 -7.26 -29.63 -27.29
CA ARG A 12 -7.16 -31.05 -26.86
C ARG A 12 -8.48 -31.63 -26.46
N LEU A 13 -9.41 -30.82 -25.93
CA LEU A 13 -10.78 -31.21 -25.60
C LEU A 13 -11.75 -31.12 -26.76
N GLY A 14 -11.27 -30.85 -27.99
CA GLY A 14 -12.11 -30.80 -29.19
C GLY A 14 -12.82 -29.46 -29.42
N MET A 15 -12.43 -28.40 -28.68
CA MET A 15 -13.03 -27.07 -28.82
C MET A 15 -12.02 -26.08 -29.42
N GLU A 16 -12.38 -25.45 -30.54
CA GLU A 16 -11.57 -24.39 -31.15
C GLU A 16 -11.89 -23.02 -30.54
N LEU A 17 -11.20 -22.68 -29.48
CA LEU A 17 -11.31 -21.40 -28.80
C LEU A 17 -9.97 -20.66 -28.85
N SER A 18 -9.89 -19.62 -29.70
CA SER A 18 -8.64 -18.90 -29.89
C SER A 18 -8.28 -18.01 -28.68
N ARG A 19 -6.97 -17.86 -28.43
CA ARG A 19 -6.48 -16.90 -27.41
C ARG A 19 -6.95 -15.47 -27.67
N THR A 20 -7.13 -15.08 -28.92
CA THR A 20 -7.66 -13.75 -29.31
C THR A 20 -9.10 -13.60 -28.84
N THR A 21 -9.95 -14.59 -29.03
CA THR A 21 -11.34 -14.57 -28.55
C THR A 21 -11.38 -14.46 -27.03
N MET A 22 -10.59 -15.27 -26.32
CA MET A 22 -10.52 -15.19 -24.86
C MET A 22 -9.99 -13.84 -24.37
N ALA A 23 -8.98 -13.27 -25.05
CA ALA A 23 -8.48 -11.92 -24.71
C ALA A 23 -9.54 -10.85 -24.90
N ASN A 24 -10.30 -10.89 -25.99
CA ASN A 24 -11.40 -9.96 -26.26
C ASN A 24 -12.50 -10.06 -25.18
N TRP A 25 -12.84 -11.26 -24.72
CA TRP A 25 -13.80 -11.43 -23.63
C TRP A 25 -13.33 -10.76 -22.33
N ILE A 26 -12.04 -10.93 -22.00
CA ILE A 26 -11.45 -10.26 -20.82
C ILE A 26 -11.48 -8.75 -20.97
N ILE A 27 -11.15 -8.22 -22.16
CA ILE A 27 -11.17 -6.78 -22.43
C ILE A 27 -12.60 -6.21 -22.32
N ILE A 28 -13.60 -6.92 -22.89
CA ILE A 28 -15.00 -6.51 -22.79
C ILE A 28 -15.45 -6.56 -21.32
N ALA A 29 -15.20 -7.67 -20.62
CA ALA A 29 -15.55 -7.79 -19.21
C ALA A 29 -14.89 -6.69 -18.36
N ALA A 30 -13.63 -6.34 -18.65
CA ALA A 30 -12.95 -5.25 -17.95
C ALA A 30 -13.65 -3.90 -18.18
N LYS A 31 -14.01 -3.57 -19.43
CA LYS A 31 -14.66 -2.31 -19.75
C LYS A 31 -16.07 -2.20 -19.19
N GLU A 32 -16.87 -3.24 -19.35
CA GLU A 32 -18.30 -3.18 -19.05
C GLU A 32 -18.61 -3.40 -17.57
N TYR A 33 -17.78 -4.17 -16.86
CA TYR A 33 -18.07 -4.58 -15.48
C TYR A 33 -16.98 -4.17 -14.48
N PHE A 34 -15.70 -4.38 -14.78
CA PHE A 34 -14.64 -4.19 -13.78
C PHE A 34 -14.24 -2.74 -13.62
N ILE A 35 -14.14 -1.97 -14.71
CA ILE A 35 -13.84 -0.52 -14.61
C ILE A 35 -14.93 0.23 -13.83
N PRO A 36 -16.25 0.05 -14.12
CA PRO A 36 -17.30 0.65 -13.29
C PRO A 36 -17.24 0.26 -11.82
N LEU A 37 -16.90 -1.02 -11.53
CA LEU A 37 -16.72 -1.49 -10.16
C LEU A 37 -15.55 -0.79 -9.47
N VAL A 38 -14.38 -0.72 -10.12
CA VAL A 38 -13.20 -0.05 -9.57
C VAL A 38 -13.47 1.45 -9.36
N ASN A 39 -14.16 2.11 -10.29
CA ASN A 39 -14.57 3.51 -10.12
C ASN A 39 -15.45 3.68 -8.88
N ARG A 40 -16.41 2.77 -8.67
CA ARG A 40 -17.25 2.80 -7.48
C ARG A 40 -16.45 2.54 -6.19
N MET A 41 -15.48 1.64 -6.23
CA MET A 41 -14.55 1.41 -5.10
C MET A 41 -13.73 2.67 -4.81
N HIS A 42 -13.24 3.35 -5.83
CA HIS A 42 -12.54 4.63 -5.69
C HIS A 42 -13.43 5.70 -5.04
N GLU A 43 -14.66 5.90 -5.52
CA GLU A 43 -15.62 6.83 -4.90
C GLU A 43 -15.88 6.54 -3.42
N LEU A 44 -15.92 5.26 -3.04
CA LEU A 44 -16.11 4.87 -1.64
C LEU A 44 -14.87 5.15 -0.81
N MET A 45 -13.68 4.89 -1.37
CA MET A 45 -12.41 5.17 -0.73
C MET A 45 -12.18 6.66 -0.50
N MET A 46 -12.58 7.51 -1.44
CA MET A 46 -12.49 8.98 -1.31
C MET A 46 -13.35 9.57 -0.18
N LYS A 47 -14.25 8.77 0.41
CA LYS A 47 -15.08 9.15 1.57
C LYS A 47 -14.50 8.70 2.90
N GLU A 48 -13.40 7.95 2.88
CA GLU A 48 -12.72 7.52 4.09
C GLU A 48 -11.97 8.69 4.74
N SER A 49 -11.80 8.63 6.05
CA SER A 49 -10.98 9.62 6.77
C SER A 49 -9.48 9.34 6.68
N HIS A 50 -9.13 8.07 6.49
CA HIS A 50 -7.74 7.60 6.43
C HIS A 50 -7.57 6.53 5.35
N ILE A 51 -6.47 6.63 4.59
CA ILE A 51 -6.10 5.67 3.54
C ILE A 51 -4.63 5.30 3.72
N HIS A 52 -4.31 4.01 3.64
CA HIS A 52 -2.94 3.55 3.47
C HIS A 52 -2.55 3.63 1.99
N CYS A 53 -1.40 4.20 1.72
CA CYS A 53 -0.82 4.29 0.38
C CYS A 53 0.59 3.70 0.39
N ASP A 54 0.85 2.84 -0.58
CA ASP A 54 2.16 2.21 -0.78
C ASP A 54 2.36 1.91 -2.26
N GLU A 55 3.59 1.70 -2.72
CA GLU A 55 3.87 1.28 -4.09
C GLU A 55 4.98 0.24 -4.13
N THR A 56 4.84 -0.72 -5.02
CA THR A 56 5.82 -1.77 -5.24
C THR A 56 6.28 -1.81 -6.70
N PRO A 57 7.59 -1.98 -6.97
CA PRO A 57 8.07 -2.12 -8.33
C PRO A 57 7.56 -3.41 -8.97
N VAL A 58 7.14 -3.31 -10.22
CA VAL A 58 6.76 -4.45 -11.06
C VAL A 58 7.55 -4.40 -12.36
N GLN A 59 7.96 -5.55 -12.87
CA GLN A 59 8.62 -5.63 -14.16
C GLN A 59 7.61 -5.99 -15.24
N VAL A 60 7.53 -5.14 -16.28
CA VAL A 60 6.72 -5.38 -17.46
C VAL A 60 7.65 -5.53 -18.66
N LEU A 61 7.72 -6.75 -19.22
CA LEU A 61 8.69 -7.08 -20.27
C LEU A 61 8.40 -6.38 -21.60
N ASN A 62 7.12 -6.17 -21.94
CA ASN A 62 6.69 -5.60 -23.22
C ASN A 62 5.85 -4.33 -22.97
N GLU A 63 6.44 -3.31 -22.39
CA GLU A 63 5.78 -2.02 -22.21
C GLU A 63 6.18 -1.07 -23.35
N PRO A 64 5.21 -0.53 -24.13
CA PRO A 64 5.51 0.36 -25.24
C PRO A 64 6.36 1.56 -24.79
N GLY A 65 7.44 1.84 -25.54
CA GLY A 65 8.31 2.99 -25.27
C GLY A 65 9.29 2.82 -24.10
N LYS A 66 9.35 1.65 -23.47
CA LYS A 66 10.25 1.39 -22.33
C LYS A 66 11.25 0.27 -22.59
N LYS A 67 12.40 0.37 -21.94
CA LYS A 67 13.38 -0.74 -21.90
C LYS A 67 12.86 -1.85 -21.01
N VAL A 68 13.15 -3.11 -21.34
CA VAL A 68 12.78 -4.30 -20.55
C VAL A 68 13.27 -4.22 -19.09
N THR A 69 14.39 -3.54 -18.85
CA THR A 69 14.97 -3.33 -17.52
C THR A 69 14.32 -2.21 -16.71
N SER A 70 13.41 -1.44 -17.32
CA SER A 70 12.72 -0.35 -16.63
C SER A 70 11.72 -0.90 -15.61
N LYS A 71 11.63 -0.24 -14.48
CA LYS A 71 10.63 -0.55 -13.44
C LYS A 71 9.35 0.21 -13.71
N SER A 72 8.23 -0.48 -13.68
CA SER A 72 6.90 0.08 -13.52
C SER A 72 6.45 -0.15 -12.07
N TYR A 73 5.32 0.39 -11.67
CA TYR A 73 4.88 0.36 -10.28
C TYR A 73 3.42 -0.04 -10.15
N MET A 74 3.14 -0.82 -9.15
CA MET A 74 1.79 -1.06 -8.66
C MET A 74 1.58 -0.21 -7.42
N TRP A 75 0.74 0.81 -7.52
CA TRP A 75 0.31 1.64 -6.41
C TRP A 75 -0.85 0.96 -5.70
N VAL A 76 -0.80 0.91 -4.39
CA VAL A 76 -1.80 0.23 -3.57
C VAL A 76 -2.44 1.23 -2.64
N TYR A 77 -3.74 1.39 -2.76
CA TYR A 77 -4.54 2.23 -1.88
C TYR A 77 -5.48 1.35 -1.10
N SER A 78 -5.48 1.46 0.22
CA SER A 78 -6.25 0.58 1.10
C SER A 78 -6.95 1.39 2.20
N SER A 79 -8.24 1.13 2.40
CA SER A 79 -8.92 1.61 3.58
C SER A 79 -8.28 1.03 4.85
N ILE A 80 -8.40 1.74 5.97
CA ILE A 80 -7.92 1.26 7.27
C ILE A 80 -8.78 0.11 7.79
N LYS A 81 -8.26 -0.65 8.78
CA LYS A 81 -8.96 -1.80 9.38
C LYS A 81 -10.31 -1.43 9.99
N GLU A 82 -10.42 -0.23 10.54
CA GLU A 82 -11.61 0.30 11.20
C GLU A 82 -12.69 0.81 10.24
N SER A 83 -12.39 0.88 8.95
CA SER A 83 -13.36 1.28 7.92
C SER A 83 -14.53 0.31 7.87
N LYS A 84 -15.74 0.84 7.73
CA LYS A 84 -16.96 0.03 7.59
C LYS A 84 -16.92 -0.88 6.36
N ARG A 85 -16.12 -0.53 5.35
CA ARG A 85 -15.96 -1.26 4.10
C ARG A 85 -14.47 -1.41 3.81
N SER A 86 -14.00 -2.65 3.72
CA SER A 86 -12.63 -2.92 3.30
C SER A 86 -12.52 -2.75 1.78
N VAL A 87 -11.83 -1.70 1.35
CA VAL A 87 -11.55 -1.42 -0.07
C VAL A 87 -10.04 -1.45 -0.27
N LYS A 88 -9.58 -2.17 -1.30
CA LYS A 88 -8.18 -2.14 -1.77
C LYS A 88 -8.18 -1.97 -3.27
N ILE A 89 -7.45 -0.99 -3.76
CA ILE A 89 -7.30 -0.69 -5.18
C ILE A 89 -5.83 -0.81 -5.55
N PHE A 90 -5.58 -1.52 -6.63
CA PHE A 90 -4.26 -1.66 -7.25
C PHE A 90 -4.26 -0.85 -8.52
N ASP A 91 -3.44 0.20 -8.58
CA ASP A 91 -3.31 1.11 -9.71
C ASP A 91 -1.94 0.92 -10.36
N TYR A 92 -1.93 0.35 -11.56
CA TYR A 92 -0.71 0.19 -12.34
C TYR A 92 -0.29 1.52 -12.95
N ARG A 93 0.99 1.88 -12.76
CA ARG A 93 1.58 3.06 -13.38
C ARG A 93 2.96 2.74 -13.98
N PRO A 94 3.28 3.34 -15.15
CA PRO A 94 4.54 3.06 -15.81
C PRO A 94 5.75 3.64 -15.06
N ASP A 95 5.57 4.50 -14.10
CA ASP A 95 6.65 5.15 -13.35
C ASP A 95 6.25 5.42 -11.89
N ARG A 96 7.21 5.99 -11.12
CA ARG A 96 7.02 6.37 -9.71
C ARG A 96 6.90 7.90 -9.53
N LYS A 97 6.29 8.60 -10.48
CA LYS A 97 6.15 10.05 -10.38
C LYS A 97 5.10 10.47 -9.35
N ALA A 98 5.31 11.63 -8.73
CA ALA A 98 4.37 12.22 -7.78
C ALA A 98 3.00 12.52 -8.39
N THR A 99 2.93 12.73 -9.72
CA THR A 99 1.67 12.94 -10.44
C THR A 99 0.70 11.76 -10.31
N ASN A 100 1.21 10.52 -10.15
CA ASN A 100 0.36 9.34 -10.04
C ASN A 100 -0.53 9.37 -8.78
N PRO A 101 0.02 9.50 -7.54
CA PRO A 101 -0.83 9.62 -6.37
C PRO A 101 -1.60 10.95 -6.32
N GLN A 102 -1.10 12.05 -6.90
CA GLN A 102 -1.84 13.30 -7.01
C GLN A 102 -3.11 13.16 -7.84
N GLU A 103 -3.04 12.44 -8.97
CA GLU A 103 -4.21 12.14 -9.80
C GLU A 103 -5.20 11.24 -9.08
N PHE A 104 -4.71 10.15 -8.47
CA PHE A 104 -5.56 9.19 -7.78
C PHE A 104 -6.29 9.79 -6.58
N LEU A 105 -5.60 10.61 -5.79
CA LEU A 105 -6.12 11.22 -4.56
C LEU A 105 -6.73 12.62 -4.78
N LYS A 106 -6.94 13.02 -6.04
CA LYS A 106 -7.53 14.32 -6.35
C LYS A 106 -8.91 14.48 -5.70
N GLY A 107 -9.04 15.47 -4.82
CA GLY A 107 -10.28 15.74 -4.07
C GLY A 107 -10.43 14.92 -2.77
N PHE A 108 -9.44 14.11 -2.40
CA PHE A 108 -9.40 13.50 -1.08
C PHE A 108 -8.99 14.54 -0.03
N GLY A 109 -9.75 14.64 1.07
CA GLY A 109 -9.52 15.62 2.15
C GLY A 109 -9.15 14.99 3.49
N GLY A 110 -8.71 13.74 3.49
CA GLY A 110 -8.37 13.00 4.70
C GLY A 110 -6.88 12.87 4.96
N THR A 111 -6.51 11.87 5.75
CA THR A 111 -5.13 11.52 6.07
C THR A 111 -4.67 10.32 5.26
N ILE A 112 -3.50 10.40 4.64
CA ILE A 112 -2.83 9.24 4.05
C ILE A 112 -1.72 8.74 4.96
N ILE A 113 -1.54 7.43 5.02
CA ILE A 113 -0.50 6.76 5.81
C ILE A 113 0.47 6.12 4.82
N THR A 114 1.71 6.61 4.79
CA THR A 114 2.72 6.26 3.77
C THR A 114 4.03 5.78 4.39
N ASP A 115 4.95 5.31 3.55
CA ASP A 115 6.33 4.99 3.93
C ASP A 115 7.25 6.23 4.02
N GLY A 116 6.73 7.43 3.71
CA GLY A 116 7.49 8.67 3.62
C GLY A 116 8.11 8.94 2.25
N TYR A 117 7.68 8.24 1.19
CA TYR A 117 8.08 8.58 -0.16
C TYR A 117 7.63 10.00 -0.54
N TYR A 118 8.55 10.80 -1.06
CA TYR A 118 8.31 12.22 -1.38
C TYR A 118 7.19 12.45 -2.40
N GLY A 119 6.86 11.47 -3.22
CA GLY A 119 5.79 11.56 -4.21
C GLY A 119 4.39 11.76 -3.61
N TYR A 120 4.22 11.50 -2.32
CA TYR A 120 2.99 11.78 -1.59
C TYR A 120 2.95 13.18 -0.98
N ASN A 121 4.06 13.93 -1.03
CA ASN A 121 4.09 15.29 -0.53
C ASN A 121 3.33 16.24 -1.48
N HIS A 122 2.74 17.29 -0.90
CA HIS A 122 2.06 18.35 -1.67
C HIS A 122 0.84 17.86 -2.47
N ILE A 123 0.05 16.94 -1.91
CA ILE A 123 -1.29 16.62 -2.42
C ILE A 123 -2.28 17.55 -1.72
N ASP A 124 -2.98 18.37 -2.50
CA ASP A 124 -3.88 19.39 -1.97
C ASP A 124 -4.97 18.79 -1.07
N GLY A 125 -5.16 19.36 0.11
CA GLY A 125 -6.17 18.96 1.08
C GLY A 125 -5.86 17.67 1.86
N VAL A 126 -4.70 17.04 1.61
CA VAL A 126 -4.30 15.77 2.24
C VAL A 126 -3.32 15.99 3.38
N THR A 127 -3.57 15.34 4.50
CA THR A 127 -2.62 15.27 5.62
C THR A 127 -1.76 14.00 5.49
N ASN A 128 -0.43 14.15 5.57
CA ASN A 128 0.50 13.01 5.55
C ASN A 128 0.78 12.50 6.96
N ALA A 129 0.60 11.21 7.17
CA ALA A 129 1.08 10.47 8.34
C ALA A 129 2.07 9.38 7.89
N TYR A 130 3.10 9.17 8.70
CA TYR A 130 4.15 8.20 8.37
C TYR A 130 3.97 6.91 9.14
N CYS A 131 4.21 5.79 8.44
CA CYS A 131 4.00 4.46 8.99
C CYS A 131 5.17 4.02 9.87
N TRP A 132 4.91 3.77 11.15
CA TRP A 132 5.91 3.25 12.10
C TRP A 132 6.48 1.88 11.69
N ALA A 133 5.73 1.05 10.99
CA ALA A 133 6.24 -0.23 10.48
C ALA A 133 7.35 -0.03 9.44
N HIS A 134 7.18 0.95 8.54
CA HIS A 134 8.22 1.30 7.56
C HIS A 134 9.43 1.95 8.23
N ALA A 135 9.22 2.85 9.20
CA ALA A 135 10.32 3.41 9.99
C ALA A 135 11.11 2.31 10.71
N ARG A 136 10.40 1.39 11.42
CA ARG A 136 11.02 0.25 12.10
C ARG A 136 11.84 -0.62 11.15
N ARG A 137 11.32 -0.91 9.96
CA ARG A 137 12.02 -1.72 8.95
C ARG A 137 13.37 -1.09 8.58
N LYS A 138 13.41 0.22 8.34
CA LYS A 138 14.66 0.93 8.00
C LYS A 138 15.72 0.80 9.10
N PHE A 139 15.34 0.91 10.37
CA PHE A 139 16.26 0.67 11.48
C PHE A 139 16.66 -0.79 11.59
N TYR A 140 15.73 -1.72 11.38
CA TYR A 140 16.02 -3.15 11.40
C TYR A 140 16.99 -3.56 10.29
N ASP A 141 16.81 -3.04 9.07
CA ASP A 141 17.69 -3.30 7.93
C ASP A 141 19.08 -2.67 8.10
N ALA A 142 19.23 -1.69 8.98
CA ALA A 142 20.51 -1.07 9.33
C ALA A 142 21.29 -1.85 10.40
N LEU A 143 20.71 -2.89 11.00
CA LEU A 143 21.42 -3.75 11.93
C LEU A 143 22.50 -4.56 11.19
N PRO A 144 23.71 -4.70 11.75
CA PRO A 144 24.74 -5.57 11.19
C PRO A 144 24.23 -7.02 11.09
N VAL A 145 24.55 -7.69 9.99
CA VAL A 145 24.08 -9.07 9.73
C VAL A 145 24.48 -10.04 10.84
N ASP A 146 25.70 -9.89 11.37
CA ASP A 146 26.27 -10.73 12.42
C ASP A 146 25.92 -10.27 13.85
N MET A 147 25.20 -9.16 13.99
CA MET A 147 24.88 -8.53 15.27
C MET A 147 23.40 -8.14 15.37
N LYS A 148 22.50 -8.91 14.77
CA LYS A 148 21.04 -8.64 14.83
C LYS A 148 20.51 -8.55 16.25
N ASP A 149 21.20 -9.20 17.21
CA ASP A 149 20.88 -9.19 18.64
C ASP A 149 21.78 -8.24 19.47
N ALA A 150 22.62 -7.43 18.81
CA ALA A 150 23.54 -6.56 19.52
C ALA A 150 22.79 -5.37 20.15
N SER A 151 22.67 -5.41 21.47
CA SER A 151 21.93 -4.47 22.33
C SER A 151 22.39 -3.00 22.22
N ASP A 152 23.63 -2.75 21.78
CA ASP A 152 24.28 -1.45 21.94
C ASP A 152 24.31 -0.57 20.70
N THR A 153 23.50 -0.89 19.66
CA THR A 153 23.44 -0.06 18.45
C THR A 153 22.25 0.91 18.49
N PHE A 154 22.43 2.12 17.93
CA PHE A 154 21.32 3.06 17.72
C PHE A 154 20.15 2.42 16.99
N ALA A 155 20.43 1.60 15.98
CA ALA A 155 19.41 0.91 15.21
C ALA A 155 18.58 -0.06 16.09
N ASN A 156 19.23 -0.83 16.98
CA ASN A 156 18.54 -1.70 17.91
C ASN A 156 17.69 -0.92 18.91
N THR A 157 18.25 0.13 19.51
CA THR A 157 17.51 1.02 20.42
C THR A 157 16.25 1.60 19.74
N ALA A 158 16.34 2.05 18.48
CA ALA A 158 15.18 2.52 17.73
C ALA A 158 14.13 1.42 17.52
N VAL A 159 14.58 0.20 17.14
CA VAL A 159 13.69 -0.96 16.95
C VAL A 159 12.94 -1.31 18.25
N GLU A 160 13.62 -1.29 19.39
CA GLU A 160 13.02 -1.55 20.70
C GLU A 160 12.04 -0.47 21.14
N LYS A 161 12.41 0.82 20.97
CA LYS A 161 11.49 1.94 21.25
C LYS A 161 10.21 1.82 20.44
N ILE A 162 10.31 1.55 19.13
CA ILE A 162 9.15 1.36 18.26
C ILE A 162 8.35 0.09 18.64
N ALA A 163 9.02 -0.99 19.05
CA ALA A 163 8.34 -2.20 19.49
C ALA A 163 7.42 -1.96 20.70
N ARG A 164 7.80 -1.05 21.62
CA ARG A 164 6.93 -0.65 22.75
C ARG A 164 5.64 0.00 22.27
N LEU A 165 5.68 0.83 21.21
CA LEU A 165 4.48 1.42 20.62
C LEU A 165 3.55 0.34 20.05
N PHE A 166 4.09 -0.64 19.33
CA PHE A 166 3.29 -1.76 18.81
C PHE A 166 2.70 -2.64 19.93
N ALA A 167 3.44 -2.83 21.04
CA ALA A 167 2.92 -3.56 22.18
C ALA A 167 1.69 -2.87 22.81
N ILE A 168 1.71 -1.53 22.90
CA ILE A 168 0.55 -0.76 23.36
C ILE A 168 -0.61 -0.90 22.38
N GLU A 169 -0.40 -0.74 21.08
CA GLU A 169 -1.44 -0.91 20.07
C GLU A 169 -2.11 -2.29 20.13
N LYS A 170 -1.33 -3.36 20.35
CA LYS A 170 -1.84 -4.70 20.53
C LYS A 170 -2.73 -4.83 21.78
N GLN A 171 -2.32 -4.20 22.89
CA GLN A 171 -3.11 -4.23 24.12
C GLN A 171 -4.46 -3.53 24.01
N ILE A 172 -4.53 -2.47 23.19
CA ILE A 172 -5.73 -1.66 23.02
C ILE A 172 -6.57 -2.05 21.79
N GLU A 173 -6.20 -3.09 21.07
CA GLU A 173 -6.82 -3.47 19.80
C GLU A 173 -8.35 -3.58 19.88
N THR A 174 -8.86 -4.13 20.98
CA THR A 174 -10.29 -4.39 21.21
C THR A 174 -11.05 -3.23 21.89
N LEU A 175 -10.35 -2.17 22.28
CA LEU A 175 -10.98 -1.03 22.95
C LEU A 175 -11.77 -0.16 21.96
N SER A 176 -12.75 0.57 22.50
CA SER A 176 -13.46 1.60 21.73
C SER A 176 -12.54 2.73 21.28
N PRO A 177 -12.85 3.45 20.18
CA PRO A 177 -12.02 4.54 19.67
C PRO A 177 -11.61 5.56 20.72
N ASP A 178 -12.56 6.02 21.55
CA ASP A 178 -12.29 7.01 22.61
C ASP A 178 -11.29 6.49 23.66
N LYS A 179 -11.44 5.22 24.06
CA LYS A 179 -10.52 4.58 24.99
C LYS A 179 -9.12 4.40 24.35
N LYS A 180 -9.06 4.06 23.07
CA LYS A 180 -7.77 3.99 22.33
C LYS A 180 -7.08 5.35 22.36
N VAL A 181 -7.80 6.43 22.05
CA VAL A 181 -7.24 7.79 22.08
C VAL A 181 -6.68 8.12 23.46
N LYS A 182 -7.43 7.85 24.53
CA LYS A 182 -6.98 8.11 25.90
C LYS A 182 -5.70 7.36 26.24
N VAL A 183 -5.62 6.06 25.96
CA VAL A 183 -4.43 5.26 26.22
C VAL A 183 -3.24 5.71 25.37
N ARG A 184 -3.46 6.07 24.11
CA ARG A 184 -2.40 6.62 23.26
C ARG A 184 -1.84 7.92 23.80
N GLN A 185 -2.68 8.83 24.31
CA GLN A 185 -2.22 10.06 24.95
C GLN A 185 -1.43 9.80 26.24
N GLU A 186 -1.88 8.85 27.05
CA GLU A 186 -1.23 8.55 28.33
C GLU A 186 0.07 7.73 28.19
N LYS A 187 0.10 6.77 27.23
CA LYS A 187 1.20 5.80 27.12
C LYS A 187 2.04 5.94 25.85
N SER A 188 1.40 6.11 24.69
CA SER A 188 2.14 6.15 23.41
C SER A 188 2.79 7.49 23.17
N LYS A 189 2.09 8.60 23.47
CA LYS A 189 2.61 9.94 23.26
C LYS A 189 3.95 10.19 23.99
N PRO A 190 4.12 9.88 25.28
CA PRO A 190 5.42 10.02 25.95
C PRO A 190 6.54 9.21 25.29
N LEU A 191 6.26 8.00 24.79
CA LEU A 191 7.25 7.20 24.07
C LEU A 191 7.63 7.81 22.72
N VAL A 192 6.67 8.43 22.02
CA VAL A 192 6.94 9.15 20.77
C VAL A 192 7.78 10.40 21.06
N ASP A 193 7.42 11.18 22.07
CA ASP A 193 8.17 12.37 22.47
C ASP A 193 9.62 12.00 22.88
N ASP A 194 9.81 10.91 23.65
CA ASP A 194 11.12 10.35 23.99
C ASP A 194 11.90 9.86 22.76
N PHE A 195 11.23 9.25 21.79
CA PHE A 195 11.85 8.78 20.54
C PHE A 195 12.42 9.97 19.72
N PHE A 196 11.71 11.06 19.63
CA PHE A 196 12.14 12.23 18.86
C PHE A 196 13.12 13.15 19.61
N SER A 197 13.19 13.05 20.93
CA SER A 197 14.19 13.77 21.74
C SER A 197 15.51 13.03 21.84
N TRP A 198 15.51 11.73 21.58
CA TRP A 198 16.69 10.85 21.56
C TRP A 198 17.42 10.93 20.24
#